data_502212306023cdd7d3136f882981b6d8
#
_entry.id   502212306023cdd7d3136f882981b6d8
#
_cell.length_a   1.000
_cell.length_b   1.000
_cell.length_c   1.000
_cell.angle_alpha   90.00
_cell.angle_beta   90.00
_cell.angle_gamma   90.00
#
_symmetry.space_group_name_H-M   'P 1'
#
loop_
_entity.id
_entity.type
_entity.pdbx_description
1 polymer ?
#
loop_
_entity_poly.entity_id
_entity_poly.type
_entity_poly.pdbx_seq_one_letter_code
_entity_poly.pdbx_strand_id
1 'polypeptide(L)'
;HRFGGFVSMRSNPDGSDTPYEINITWFEAMRGTRRGPDPWQIARFLCSQAIMLSLQGIPALYIHTLTGTLNDVEGVERSGRLRSINRRRWQLDELALLLESPSTPTHDVFHALHRLLEQRRQEPCFHPNAPQRVIDTPPELLAIERGPLRNGRRLLALYNVTDVKFDLAHAGDALNQALTQYHWQPLDPLTAHHEETLPPYAVRWLAAET
;
A
#
# COMPACT_ATOMS: atom_id res chain seq x y z
N HIS A 1 -8.18 9.84 -16.62
CA HIS A 1 -7.89 11.29 -16.81
C HIS A 1 -8.08 12.14 -15.54
N ARG A 2 -8.96 11.77 -14.59
CA ARG A 2 -9.30 12.61 -13.40
C ARG A 2 -8.07 12.96 -12.52
N PHE A 3 -7.07 12.09 -12.46
CA PHE A 3 -5.85 12.28 -11.66
C PHE A 3 -4.61 12.46 -12.53
N GLY A 4 -4.77 12.98 -13.78
CA GLY A 4 -3.67 13.31 -14.66
C GLY A 4 -3.06 12.14 -15.45
N GLY A 5 -3.67 10.95 -15.37
CA GLY A 5 -3.21 9.80 -16.13
C GLY A 5 -3.70 9.78 -17.58
N PHE A 6 -3.06 8.96 -18.39
CA PHE A 6 -3.41 8.74 -19.80
C PHE A 6 -3.86 7.28 -20.01
N VAL A 7 -4.69 7.07 -21.03
CA VAL A 7 -5.09 5.73 -21.46
C VAL A 7 -4.45 5.44 -22.81
N SER A 8 -3.66 4.39 -22.91
CA SER A 8 -3.22 3.85 -24.19
C SER A 8 -4.32 2.97 -24.78
N MET A 9 -4.62 3.20 -26.05
CA MET A 9 -5.59 2.42 -26.81
C MET A 9 -4.87 1.34 -27.63
N ARG A 10 -5.55 0.23 -27.85
CA ARG A 10 -5.11 -0.84 -28.73
C ARG A 10 -6.11 -0.94 -29.87
N SER A 11 -5.61 -0.85 -31.10
CA SER A 11 -6.43 -1.07 -32.30
C SER A 11 -6.65 -2.56 -32.52
N ASN A 12 -7.88 -2.93 -32.74
CA ASN A 12 -8.33 -4.30 -33.02
C ASN A 12 -8.39 -4.55 -34.53
N PRO A 13 -8.40 -5.83 -34.99
CA PRO A 13 -8.51 -6.16 -36.40
C PRO A 13 -9.80 -5.68 -37.09
N ASP A 14 -10.85 -5.43 -36.33
CA ASP A 14 -12.14 -4.90 -36.82
C ASP A 14 -12.16 -3.37 -36.96
N GLY A 15 -11.02 -2.70 -36.69
CA GLY A 15 -10.89 -1.24 -36.76
C GLY A 15 -11.37 -0.51 -35.51
N SER A 16 -11.87 -1.20 -34.50
CA SER A 16 -12.23 -0.60 -33.21
C SER A 16 -11.00 -0.39 -32.32
N ASP A 17 -11.06 0.59 -31.41
CA ASP A 17 -10.05 0.80 -30.39
C ASP A 17 -10.57 0.42 -29.00
N THR A 18 -9.76 -0.32 -28.23
CA THR A 18 -10.07 -0.68 -26.84
C THR A 18 -9.01 -0.14 -25.87
N PRO A 19 -9.38 0.27 -24.65
CA PRO A 19 -8.41 0.62 -23.62
C PRO A 19 -7.47 -0.56 -23.32
N TYR A 20 -6.18 -0.29 -23.37
CA TYR A 20 -5.14 -1.32 -23.19
C TYR A 20 -4.33 -1.11 -21.90
N GLU A 21 -3.96 0.14 -21.59
CA GLU A 21 -3.09 0.46 -20.47
C GLU A 21 -3.45 1.80 -19.87
N ILE A 22 -3.43 1.90 -18.55
CA ILE A 22 -3.52 3.15 -17.83
C ILE A 22 -2.10 3.58 -17.47
N ASN A 23 -1.69 4.74 -17.97
CA ASN A 23 -0.38 5.34 -17.71
C ASN A 23 -0.53 6.43 -16.65
N ILE A 24 -0.07 6.13 -15.45
CA ILE A 24 -0.13 7.01 -14.26
C ILE A 24 0.86 6.48 -13.24
N THR A 25 1.44 7.33 -12.40
CA THR A 25 2.19 6.83 -11.24
C THR A 25 1.22 6.24 -10.21
N TRP A 26 1.66 5.20 -9.49
CA TRP A 26 0.82 4.59 -8.46
C TRP A 26 0.44 5.58 -7.36
N PHE A 27 1.35 6.49 -7.02
CA PHE A 27 1.10 7.53 -6.04
C PHE A 27 -0.02 8.48 -6.48
N GLU A 28 0.00 8.98 -7.72
CA GLU A 28 -1.06 9.84 -8.26
C GLU A 28 -2.39 9.09 -8.46
N ALA A 29 -2.35 7.80 -8.76
CA ALA A 29 -3.56 6.97 -8.83
C ALA A 29 -4.29 6.88 -7.47
N MET A 30 -3.57 7.06 -6.36
CA MET A 30 -4.12 7.07 -4.99
C MET A 30 -4.61 8.47 -4.53
N ARG A 31 -4.60 9.49 -5.39
CA ARG A 31 -4.96 10.88 -5.06
C ARG A 31 -6.41 11.06 -4.62
N GLY A 32 -7.26 10.12 -4.92
CA GLY A 32 -8.66 10.19 -4.53
C GLY A 32 -9.46 8.95 -4.93
N THR A 33 -10.78 9.09 -4.94
CA THR A 33 -11.74 8.06 -5.28
C THR A 33 -12.65 8.48 -6.44
N ARG A 34 -13.73 7.73 -6.70
CA ARG A 34 -14.78 8.15 -7.64
C ARG A 34 -15.40 9.51 -7.28
N ARG A 35 -15.33 9.92 -6.01
CA ARG A 35 -15.81 11.22 -5.51
C ARG A 35 -14.87 12.38 -5.82
N GLY A 36 -13.66 12.12 -6.24
CA GLY A 36 -12.62 13.11 -6.58
C GLY A 36 -11.39 13.02 -5.67
N PRO A 37 -10.48 14.01 -5.74
CA PRO A 37 -9.35 14.13 -4.83
C PRO A 37 -9.82 14.29 -3.38
N ASP A 38 -9.03 13.78 -2.45
CA ASP A 38 -9.28 13.85 -1.00
C ASP A 38 -7.95 13.91 -0.22
N PRO A 39 -7.95 14.16 1.10
CA PRO A 39 -6.73 14.31 1.88
C PRO A 39 -6.01 12.97 2.18
N TRP A 40 -6.51 11.83 1.73
CA TRP A 40 -6.02 10.51 2.12
C TRP A 40 -5.00 9.91 1.15
N GLN A 41 -4.42 10.68 0.23
CA GLN A 41 -3.51 10.17 -0.80
C GLN A 41 -2.36 9.35 -0.20
N ILE A 42 -1.61 9.92 0.74
CA ILE A 42 -0.45 9.25 1.37
C ILE A 42 -0.91 8.02 2.16
N ALA A 43 -1.94 8.15 3.00
CA ALA A 43 -2.43 7.04 3.81
C ALA A 43 -2.94 5.88 2.95
N ARG A 44 -3.73 6.17 1.92
CA ARG A 44 -4.23 5.17 0.95
C ARG A 44 -3.10 4.51 0.17
N PHE A 45 -2.11 5.30 -0.25
CA PHE A 45 -0.93 4.78 -0.93
C PHE A 45 -0.15 3.83 -0.02
N LEU A 46 0.18 4.23 1.22
CA LEU A 46 0.91 3.42 2.18
C LEU A 46 0.14 2.14 2.56
N CYS A 47 -1.17 2.23 2.74
CA CYS A 47 -2.03 1.07 2.96
C CYS A 47 -1.90 0.07 1.81
N SER A 48 -1.96 0.52 0.55
CA SER A 48 -1.82 -0.33 -0.63
C SER A 48 -0.44 -1.02 -0.69
N GLN A 49 0.62 -0.31 -0.32
CA GLN A 49 1.97 -0.87 -0.27
C GLN A 49 2.13 -1.87 0.90
N ALA A 50 1.57 -1.57 2.06
CA ALA A 50 1.59 -2.47 3.21
C ALA A 50 0.83 -3.78 2.92
N ILE A 51 -0.30 -3.72 2.21
CA ILE A 51 -1.00 -4.92 1.73
C ILE A 51 -0.07 -5.76 0.84
N MET A 52 0.54 -5.16 -0.19
CA MET A 52 1.49 -5.86 -1.06
C MET A 52 2.64 -6.49 -0.26
N LEU A 53 3.19 -5.76 0.71
CA LEU A 53 4.30 -6.22 1.55
C LEU A 53 3.89 -7.37 2.48
N SER A 54 2.63 -7.55 2.81
CA SER A 54 2.15 -8.65 3.67
C SER A 54 1.77 -9.91 2.90
N LEU A 55 1.58 -9.83 1.59
CA LEU A 55 1.23 -10.99 0.78
C LEU A 55 2.35 -12.03 0.74
N GLN A 56 1.96 -13.29 0.57
CA GLN A 56 2.88 -14.39 0.33
C GLN A 56 3.67 -14.16 -0.97
N GLY A 57 4.96 -14.44 -0.93
CA GLY A 57 5.87 -14.24 -2.06
C GLY A 57 6.89 -13.14 -1.81
N ILE A 58 7.61 -12.77 -2.87
CA ILE A 58 8.67 -11.75 -2.83
C ILE A 58 8.09 -10.44 -3.37
N PRO A 59 7.96 -9.39 -2.54
CA PRO A 59 7.47 -8.11 -3.02
C PRO A 59 8.50 -7.42 -3.92
N ALA A 60 8.03 -6.72 -4.95
CA ALA A 60 8.84 -5.88 -5.81
C ALA A 60 8.41 -4.41 -5.68
N LEU A 61 9.36 -3.54 -5.39
CA LEU A 61 9.16 -2.10 -5.30
C LEU A 61 9.85 -1.42 -6.48
N TYR A 62 9.09 -0.62 -7.21
CA TYR A 62 9.64 0.25 -8.25
C TYR A 62 10.16 1.54 -7.62
N ILE A 63 11.27 2.09 -8.13
CA ILE A 63 11.89 3.27 -7.55
C ILE A 63 10.92 4.45 -7.40
N HIS A 64 10.04 4.68 -8.37
CA HIS A 64 9.05 5.76 -8.29
C HIS A 64 7.93 5.50 -7.28
N THR A 65 7.66 4.24 -6.94
CA THR A 65 6.80 3.86 -5.82
C THR A 65 7.50 4.19 -4.50
N LEU A 66 8.78 3.84 -4.37
CA LEU A 66 9.56 4.09 -3.15
C LEU A 66 9.67 5.58 -2.82
N THR A 67 9.73 6.44 -3.83
CA THR A 67 9.90 7.89 -3.67
C THR A 67 8.59 8.69 -3.78
N GLY A 68 7.43 8.02 -3.91
CA GLY A 68 6.15 8.72 -4.09
C GLY A 68 6.14 9.68 -5.28
N THR A 69 6.80 9.28 -6.39
CA THR A 69 7.00 10.17 -7.55
C THR A 69 5.67 10.56 -8.18
N LEU A 70 5.50 11.87 -8.45
CA LEU A 70 4.37 12.41 -9.18
C LEU A 70 4.43 12.08 -10.67
N ASN A 71 3.33 12.30 -11.39
CA ASN A 71 3.26 12.17 -12.84
C ASN A 71 4.26 13.11 -13.52
N ASP A 72 5.10 12.58 -14.42
CA ASP A 72 6.02 13.36 -15.28
C ASP A 72 5.33 13.72 -16.59
N VAL A 73 4.42 14.71 -16.54
CA VAL A 73 3.68 15.19 -17.72
C VAL A 73 4.63 15.78 -18.75
N GLU A 74 5.60 16.59 -18.31
CA GLU A 74 6.63 17.16 -19.19
C GLU A 74 7.45 16.08 -19.90
N GLY A 75 7.74 14.95 -19.20
CA GLY A 75 8.42 13.81 -19.80
C GLY A 75 7.60 13.16 -20.92
N VAL A 76 6.26 13.15 -20.79
CA VAL A 76 5.37 12.71 -21.87
C VAL A 76 5.42 13.68 -23.05
N GLU A 77 5.31 14.96 -22.79
CA GLU A 77 5.36 16.02 -23.84
C GLU A 77 6.69 15.98 -24.61
N ARG A 78 7.82 15.89 -23.90
CA ARG A 78 9.16 15.81 -24.52
C ARG A 78 9.38 14.54 -25.34
N SER A 79 8.84 13.41 -24.91
CA SER A 79 9.13 12.10 -25.54
C SER A 79 8.07 11.64 -26.53
N GLY A 80 6.85 12.20 -26.47
CA GLY A 80 5.68 11.71 -27.17
C GLY A 80 5.19 10.33 -26.72
N ARG A 81 5.69 9.82 -25.58
CA ARG A 81 5.39 8.48 -25.07
C ARG A 81 4.61 8.53 -23.76
N LEU A 82 3.39 8.02 -23.73
CA LEU A 82 2.52 8.04 -22.56
C LEU A 82 3.18 7.36 -21.32
N ARG A 83 3.94 6.29 -21.52
CA ARG A 83 4.67 5.60 -20.44
C ARG A 83 5.75 6.44 -19.77
N SER A 84 6.17 7.56 -20.35
CA SER A 84 7.15 8.46 -19.72
C SER A 84 6.61 9.07 -18.45
N ILE A 85 5.28 9.15 -18.28
CA ILE A 85 4.62 9.71 -17.10
C ILE A 85 5.06 9.08 -15.76
N ASN A 86 5.41 7.80 -15.77
CA ASN A 86 5.86 7.07 -14.58
C ASN A 86 7.35 6.68 -14.67
N ARG A 87 8.15 7.42 -15.45
CA ARG A 87 9.59 7.17 -15.69
C ARG A 87 10.42 8.43 -15.56
N ARG A 88 10.05 9.30 -14.60
CA ARG A 88 10.80 10.51 -14.30
C ARG A 88 12.28 10.20 -14.12
N ARG A 89 13.14 11.00 -14.73
CA ARG A 89 14.58 10.97 -14.46
C ARG A 89 14.88 12.01 -13.39
N TRP A 90 15.19 11.51 -12.20
CA TRP A 90 15.57 12.35 -11.08
C TRP A 90 16.98 12.92 -11.27
N GLN A 91 17.15 14.20 -10.96
CA GLN A 91 18.45 14.73 -10.61
C GLN A 91 18.75 14.33 -9.18
N LEU A 92 19.99 13.87 -8.89
CA LEU A 92 20.33 13.33 -7.58
C LEU A 92 20.15 14.36 -6.47
N ASP A 93 20.61 15.59 -6.71
CA ASP A 93 20.54 16.68 -5.73
C ASP A 93 19.08 17.08 -5.44
N GLU A 94 18.23 17.11 -6.47
CA GLU A 94 16.78 17.36 -6.31
C GLU A 94 16.12 16.27 -5.45
N LEU A 95 16.39 15.00 -5.75
CA LEU A 95 15.83 13.89 -5.00
C LEU A 95 16.32 13.89 -3.56
N ALA A 96 17.62 14.12 -3.33
CA ALA A 96 18.19 14.20 -2.00
C ALA A 96 17.53 15.29 -1.16
N LEU A 97 17.36 16.49 -1.74
CA LEU A 97 16.67 17.59 -1.07
C LEU A 97 15.23 17.23 -0.68
N LEU A 98 14.47 16.57 -1.57
CA LEU A 98 13.10 16.16 -1.27
C LEU A 98 13.03 15.07 -0.19
N LEU A 99 13.99 14.15 -0.16
CA LEU A 99 14.09 13.10 0.86
C LEU A 99 14.42 13.66 2.26
N GLU A 100 15.20 14.74 2.32
CA GLU A 100 15.59 15.40 3.56
C GLU A 100 14.58 16.44 4.04
N SER A 101 13.67 16.89 3.19
CA SER A 101 12.71 17.96 3.49
C SER A 101 11.44 17.42 4.13
N PRO A 102 11.24 17.58 5.46
CA PRO A 102 9.99 17.19 6.11
C PRO A 102 8.77 17.86 5.45
N SER A 103 7.65 17.18 5.45
CA SER A 103 6.37 17.63 4.86
C SER A 103 6.34 17.60 3.32
N THR A 104 7.35 17.05 2.65
CA THR A 104 7.19 16.68 1.23
C THR A 104 6.60 15.28 1.11
N PRO A 105 5.73 15.02 0.13
CA PRO A 105 5.21 13.66 -0.10
C PRO A 105 6.32 12.62 -0.32
N THR A 106 7.42 13.01 -0.96
CA THR A 106 8.58 12.15 -1.18
C THR A 106 9.24 11.73 0.13
N HIS A 107 9.48 12.68 1.05
CA HIS A 107 10.00 12.41 2.38
C HIS A 107 9.07 11.46 3.15
N ASP A 108 7.78 11.80 3.25
CA ASP A 108 6.82 11.06 4.07
C ASP A 108 6.64 9.63 3.57
N VAL A 109 6.51 9.46 2.25
CA VAL A 109 6.36 8.14 1.61
C VAL A 109 7.62 7.31 1.79
N PHE A 110 8.80 7.87 1.51
CA PHE A 110 10.07 7.15 1.59
C PHE A 110 10.33 6.63 3.00
N HIS A 111 10.22 7.49 4.00
CA HIS A 111 10.48 7.10 5.39
C HIS A 111 9.43 6.13 5.93
N ALA A 112 8.16 6.27 5.53
CA ALA A 112 7.13 5.32 5.92
C ALA A 112 7.35 3.94 5.28
N LEU A 113 7.68 3.88 3.99
CA LEU A 113 8.00 2.62 3.31
C LEU A 113 9.27 1.98 3.87
N HIS A 114 10.29 2.78 4.23
CA HIS A 114 11.50 2.27 4.87
C HIS A 114 11.17 1.56 6.19
N ARG A 115 10.33 2.17 7.07
CA ARG A 115 9.88 1.53 8.31
C ARG A 115 9.12 0.22 8.05
N LEU A 116 8.20 0.20 7.07
CA LEU A 116 7.48 -1.02 6.68
C LEU A 116 8.42 -2.13 6.22
N LEU A 117 9.43 -1.80 5.42
CA LEU A 117 10.42 -2.75 4.92
C LEU A 117 11.32 -3.29 6.02
N GLU A 118 11.75 -2.43 6.95
CA GLU A 118 12.54 -2.86 8.11
C GLU A 118 11.73 -3.81 9.01
N GLN A 119 10.48 -3.46 9.31
CA GLN A 119 9.60 -4.30 10.11
C GLN A 119 9.35 -5.65 9.41
N ARG A 120 9.09 -5.62 8.10
CA ARG A 120 8.93 -6.83 7.30
C ARG A 120 10.19 -7.71 7.35
N ARG A 121 11.38 -7.12 7.25
CA ARG A 121 12.65 -7.85 7.29
C ARG A 121 12.90 -8.56 8.62
N GLN A 122 12.44 -7.96 9.71
CA GLN A 122 12.60 -8.48 11.06
C GLN A 122 11.56 -9.55 11.43
N GLU A 123 10.39 -9.57 10.75
CA GLU A 123 9.30 -10.47 11.07
C GLU A 123 9.35 -11.76 10.22
N PRO A 124 9.66 -12.93 10.83
CA PRO A 124 9.80 -14.20 10.10
C PRO A 124 8.52 -14.66 9.38
N CYS A 125 7.33 -14.27 9.85
CA CYS A 125 6.06 -14.62 9.20
C CYS A 125 5.91 -13.99 7.81
N PHE A 126 6.70 -12.97 7.47
CA PHE A 126 6.75 -12.41 6.12
C PHE A 126 7.66 -13.16 5.16
N HIS A 127 8.28 -14.26 5.58
CA HIS A 127 9.04 -15.12 4.67
C HIS A 127 8.17 -15.53 3.47
N PRO A 128 8.70 -15.54 2.22
CA PRO A 128 7.91 -15.83 1.02
C PRO A 128 7.13 -17.14 1.06
N ASN A 129 7.67 -18.16 1.73
CA ASN A 129 7.05 -19.49 1.85
C ASN A 129 6.21 -19.66 3.13
N ALA A 130 6.10 -18.64 4.00
CA ALA A 130 5.23 -18.74 5.17
C ALA A 130 3.77 -18.85 4.70
N PRO A 131 2.95 -19.74 5.35
CA PRO A 131 1.54 -19.87 5.00
C PRO A 131 0.79 -18.55 5.07
N GLN A 132 -0.24 -18.42 4.24
CA GLN A 132 -1.13 -17.26 4.21
C GLN A 132 -2.59 -17.71 4.22
N ARG A 133 -3.41 -16.98 4.97
CA ARG A 133 -4.86 -17.10 4.96
C ARG A 133 -5.47 -15.69 4.97
N VAL A 134 -6.47 -15.46 4.13
CA VAL A 134 -7.33 -14.28 4.24
C VAL A 134 -8.45 -14.63 5.20
N ILE A 135 -8.69 -13.79 6.20
CA ILE A 135 -9.76 -13.96 7.17
C ILE A 135 -11.01 -13.26 6.63
N ASP A 136 -12.16 -13.87 6.78
CA ASP A 136 -13.44 -13.27 6.38
C ASP A 136 -13.78 -12.07 7.27
N THR A 137 -14.03 -10.93 6.63
CA THR A 137 -14.28 -9.63 7.26
C THR A 137 -15.27 -8.82 6.44
N PRO A 138 -15.92 -7.79 7.01
CA PRO A 138 -16.67 -6.81 6.23
C PRO A 138 -15.82 -6.15 5.13
N PRO A 139 -16.41 -5.65 4.04
CA PRO A 139 -15.70 -5.13 2.88
C PRO A 139 -14.82 -3.89 3.17
N GLU A 140 -15.02 -3.24 4.29
CA GLU A 140 -14.25 -2.10 4.78
C GLU A 140 -12.87 -2.50 5.35
N LEU A 141 -12.72 -3.76 5.73
CA LEU A 141 -11.54 -4.30 6.39
C LEU A 141 -10.95 -5.44 5.58
N LEU A 142 -9.63 -5.46 5.41
CA LEU A 142 -8.89 -6.61 4.94
C LEU A 142 -8.05 -7.17 6.08
N ALA A 143 -8.16 -8.48 6.34
CA ALA A 143 -7.37 -9.19 7.34
C ALA A 143 -6.62 -10.36 6.72
N ILE A 144 -5.29 -10.37 6.89
CA ILE A 144 -4.40 -11.41 6.38
C ILE A 144 -3.63 -12.03 7.54
N GLU A 145 -3.75 -13.32 7.72
CA GLU A 145 -2.91 -14.09 8.63
C GLU A 145 -1.74 -14.70 7.86
N ARG A 146 -0.53 -14.60 8.45
CA ARG A 146 0.70 -15.26 7.98
C ARG A 146 1.19 -16.22 9.06
N GLY A 147 1.57 -17.41 8.66
CA GLY A 147 1.89 -18.48 9.58
C GLY A 147 0.73 -19.45 9.78
N PRO A 148 0.79 -20.35 10.81
CA PRO A 148 1.88 -20.46 11.79
C PRO A 148 3.20 -20.95 11.18
N LEU A 149 4.29 -20.47 11.76
CA LEU A 149 5.61 -21.06 11.53
C LEU A 149 5.80 -22.32 12.40
N ARG A 150 6.90 -23.06 12.21
CA ARG A 150 7.19 -24.28 12.97
C ARG A 150 7.27 -24.05 14.51
N ASN A 151 7.67 -22.86 14.93
CA ASN A 151 7.72 -22.44 16.33
C ASN A 151 6.38 -21.86 16.84
N GLY A 152 5.31 -21.98 16.07
CA GLY A 152 3.99 -21.44 16.42
C GLY A 152 3.78 -19.96 16.11
N ARG A 153 4.83 -19.19 15.78
CA ARG A 153 4.72 -17.75 15.51
C ARG A 153 3.74 -17.45 14.39
N ARG A 154 2.92 -16.43 14.60
CA ARG A 154 1.89 -15.94 13.69
C ARG A 154 1.96 -14.43 13.55
N LEU A 155 1.45 -13.94 12.43
CA LEU A 155 1.25 -12.52 12.19
C LEU A 155 -0.17 -12.31 11.67
N LEU A 156 -0.83 -11.30 12.19
CA LEU A 156 -2.13 -10.81 11.72
C LEU A 156 -1.95 -9.39 11.20
N ALA A 157 -2.24 -9.18 9.92
CA ALA A 157 -2.16 -7.90 9.26
C ALA A 157 -3.57 -7.38 8.96
N LEU A 158 -3.91 -6.21 9.50
CA LEU A 158 -5.21 -5.56 9.39
C LEU A 158 -5.10 -4.26 8.61
N TYR A 159 -6.05 -4.03 7.71
CA TYR A 159 -6.09 -2.87 6.82
C TYR A 159 -7.51 -2.30 6.76
N ASN A 160 -7.70 -1.09 7.27
CA ASN A 160 -8.90 -0.33 6.92
C ASN A 160 -8.73 0.19 5.48
N VAL A 161 -9.56 -0.28 4.56
CA VAL A 161 -9.46 0.08 3.13
C VAL A 161 -10.42 1.21 2.74
N THR A 162 -10.93 1.94 3.74
CA THR A 162 -11.90 3.03 3.57
C THR A 162 -11.40 4.36 4.10
N ASP A 163 -12.11 5.42 3.75
CA ASP A 163 -11.91 6.80 4.24
C ASP A 163 -12.67 7.10 5.55
N VAL A 164 -13.18 6.06 6.23
CA VAL A 164 -13.92 6.16 7.49
C VAL A 164 -13.20 5.34 8.56
N LYS A 165 -13.25 5.82 9.81
CA LYS A 165 -12.75 5.05 10.95
C LYS A 165 -13.54 3.75 11.10
N PHE A 166 -12.85 2.62 11.25
CA PHE A 166 -13.43 1.30 11.45
C PHE A 166 -13.30 0.87 12.91
N ASP A 167 -14.39 0.37 13.49
CA ASP A 167 -14.42 -0.20 14.83
C ASP A 167 -14.27 -1.72 14.73
N LEU A 168 -13.24 -2.27 15.38
CA LEU A 168 -12.93 -3.70 15.35
C LEU A 168 -14.01 -4.57 16.03
N ALA A 169 -14.88 -4.00 16.87
CA ALA A 169 -16.06 -4.70 17.38
C ALA A 169 -16.98 -5.19 16.24
N HIS A 170 -16.94 -4.54 15.08
CA HIS A 170 -17.71 -4.90 13.89
C HIS A 170 -16.93 -5.74 12.87
N ALA A 171 -15.77 -6.29 13.26
CA ALA A 171 -14.87 -6.98 12.34
C ALA A 171 -15.34 -8.37 11.87
N GLY A 172 -16.44 -8.88 12.43
CA GLY A 172 -17.00 -10.21 12.15
C GLY A 172 -16.42 -11.31 13.03
N ASP A 173 -17.16 -12.41 13.12
CA ASP A 173 -16.85 -13.49 14.08
C ASP A 173 -15.49 -14.15 13.83
N ALA A 174 -15.12 -14.35 12.56
CA ALA A 174 -13.85 -15.00 12.19
C ALA A 174 -12.64 -14.21 12.66
N LEU A 175 -12.65 -12.86 12.49
CA LEU A 175 -11.56 -12.02 12.96
C LEU A 175 -11.60 -11.83 14.48
N ASN A 176 -12.77 -11.68 15.08
CA ASN A 176 -12.92 -11.58 16.54
C ASN A 176 -12.39 -12.84 17.24
N GLN A 177 -12.67 -14.03 16.69
CA GLN A 177 -12.09 -15.27 17.17
C GLN A 177 -10.56 -15.27 17.05
N ALA A 178 -10.00 -14.86 15.90
CA ALA A 178 -8.56 -14.79 15.71
C ALA A 178 -7.90 -13.82 16.69
N LEU A 179 -8.52 -12.65 16.94
CA LEU A 179 -8.01 -11.64 17.88
C LEU A 179 -8.01 -12.13 19.33
N THR A 180 -9.00 -12.94 19.74
CA THR A 180 -9.11 -13.44 21.11
C THR A 180 -8.32 -14.73 21.36
N GLN A 181 -7.96 -15.46 20.30
CA GLN A 181 -7.29 -16.77 20.41
C GLN A 181 -5.84 -16.67 20.86
N TYR A 182 -5.15 -15.56 20.57
CA TYR A 182 -3.73 -15.37 20.83
C TYR A 182 -3.46 -14.04 21.54
N HIS A 183 -2.34 -13.99 22.27
CA HIS A 183 -1.85 -12.73 22.84
C HIS A 183 -1.03 -11.97 21.77
N TRP A 184 -1.70 -11.06 21.09
CA TRP A 184 -1.12 -10.27 20.02
C TRP A 184 -0.28 -9.11 20.54
N GLN A 185 0.92 -8.94 19.97
CA GLN A 185 1.81 -7.81 20.21
C GLN A 185 1.83 -6.92 18.96
N PRO A 186 1.58 -5.61 19.08
CA PRO A 186 1.64 -4.71 17.93
C PRO A 186 3.07 -4.56 17.42
N LEU A 187 3.22 -4.55 16.11
CA LEU A 187 4.45 -4.21 15.41
C LEU A 187 4.47 -2.76 14.90
N ASP A 188 3.32 -2.14 14.80
CA ASP A 188 3.01 -0.72 14.46
C ASP A 188 4.04 0.00 13.58
N PRO A 189 4.25 -0.43 12.33
CA PRO A 189 5.31 0.10 11.49
C PRO A 189 5.07 1.56 11.04
N LEU A 190 3.84 2.04 11.11
CA LEU A 190 3.47 3.38 10.63
C LEU A 190 3.02 4.32 11.76
N THR A 191 2.11 3.88 12.59
CA THR A 191 1.57 4.70 13.71
C THR A 191 1.05 3.79 14.82
N ALA A 192 1.18 4.21 16.08
CA ALA A 192 0.47 3.59 17.19
C ALA A 192 -1.03 3.93 17.08
N HIS A 193 -1.87 2.91 17.03
CA HIS A 193 -3.33 3.06 16.99
C HIS A 193 -3.96 2.58 18.28
N HIS A 194 -5.11 3.16 18.63
CA HIS A 194 -5.95 2.62 19.70
C HIS A 194 -6.34 1.18 19.39
N GLU A 195 -6.34 0.31 20.42
CA GLU A 195 -6.55 -1.13 20.25
C GLU A 195 -7.88 -1.49 19.59
N GLU A 196 -8.92 -0.67 19.80
CA GLU A 196 -10.29 -0.96 19.38
C GLU A 196 -10.66 -0.43 17.99
N THR A 197 -9.91 0.52 17.43
CA THR A 197 -10.31 1.16 16.16
C THR A 197 -9.15 1.33 15.19
N LEU A 198 -9.49 1.36 13.89
CA LEU A 198 -8.57 1.63 12.78
C LEU A 198 -8.97 2.94 12.08
N PRO A 199 -8.15 3.98 12.12
CA PRO A 199 -8.33 5.19 11.32
C PRO A 199 -8.46 4.90 9.82
N PRO A 200 -8.89 5.89 9.00
CA PRO A 200 -8.93 5.76 7.55
C PRO A 200 -7.58 5.28 6.97
N TYR A 201 -7.63 4.24 6.14
CA TYR A 201 -6.46 3.62 5.50
C TYR A 201 -5.35 3.18 6.48
N ALA A 202 -5.71 2.93 7.73
CA ALA A 202 -4.76 2.46 8.73
C ALA A 202 -4.24 1.05 8.42
N VAL A 203 -2.99 0.84 8.81
CA VAL A 203 -2.28 -0.44 8.74
C VAL A 203 -1.93 -0.85 10.15
N ARG A 204 -2.27 -2.09 10.54
CA ARG A 204 -1.87 -2.68 11.82
C ARG A 204 -1.31 -4.07 11.60
N TRP A 205 -0.11 -4.30 12.08
CA TRP A 205 0.51 -5.61 12.10
C TRP A 205 0.66 -6.08 13.54
N LEU A 206 0.19 -7.28 13.80
CA LEU A 206 0.20 -7.91 15.12
C LEU A 206 0.94 -9.25 15.03
N ALA A 207 1.86 -9.52 15.95
CA ALA A 207 2.54 -10.79 16.03
C ALA A 207 2.17 -11.53 17.32
N ALA A 208 2.10 -12.86 17.28
CA ALA A 208 1.88 -13.71 18.44
C ALA A 208 2.80 -14.93 18.39
N GLU A 209 3.17 -15.41 19.57
CA GLU A 209 3.79 -16.71 19.79
C GLU A 209 2.81 -17.58 20.56
N THR A 210 2.81 -18.88 20.29
CA THR A 210 1.99 -19.87 21.02
C THR A 210 2.69 -20.34 22.29
#